data_0c37c25020a44b7c585305c87be206cb
#
_entry.id   0c37c25020a44b7c585305c87be206cb
#
_cell.length_a   1.000
_cell.length_b   1.000
_cell.length_c   1.000
_cell.angle_alpha   90.00
_cell.angle_beta   90.00
_cell.angle_gamma   90.00
#
_symmetry.space_group_name_H-M   'P 1'
#
loop_
_entity.id
_entity.type
_entity.pdbx_description
1 polymer ?
#
loop_
_entity_poly.entity_id
_entity_poly.type
_entity_poly.pdbx_seq_one_letter_code
_entity_poly.pdbx_strand_id
1 'polypeptide(L)'
;MTSSHPFSARLTIVAAAIALTVSAPRAQAPSTATPASGAIHAKQVKRLLITNAMVIPGPAVPASGPIDLLLEDGLIARMGSSTAGRWPAPEATIDATGKYVMPGIVNTHMHWHEERVGPIPIQYERNLYLAAGVTTAREVGGDFEKTKQWRAESAAHTIIAPRIVHYPMLRDLLKPGEPFTGSPAEHRALVRAAKERGADGIKLIGPMDRDQVAAALDEAKKVGLPTTVHVAVGEATARDFVDLGVNCIEHFYGIADASLDGIQDFPPEMNYANEIHRFGRAGELYTQQNLDHAKLSKLLDDMVAKGVAWSPTMSTYEAARDLIRAQNLPWYRELLHPSLEEYYKPSMTRHGTFWTGWTATQEVRWRKNYQVWMAAVREFALKGGIVTTGDDAGYLYGSLYGFGISRELELHEEAGFHPLEVLKHATTNGAKVIGMEERLGRVRVGFIADLLVINGNPLENLRVMNPYGTDLMSYNGRIIDNYSGDVKPGDPNVKSVHGGGIEWTIKDGIPYHVPTLIKEVKDLVAKGRAARTRTTSPQQ
;
A
#
# COMPACT_ATOMS: atom_id res chain seq x y z
N MET A 1 1.06 -84.34 28.61
CA MET A 1 0.51 -84.07 29.94
C MET A 1 0.18 -82.58 30.02
N THR A 2 -1.09 -82.31 30.35
CA THR A 2 -1.73 -81.08 30.78
C THR A 2 -1.84 -79.95 29.74
N SER A 3 -2.91 -79.80 29.02
CA SER A 3 -4.24 -79.24 29.22
C SER A 3 -4.21 -77.81 29.70
N SER A 4 -4.59 -76.90 28.80
CA SER A 4 -5.03 -75.52 29.14
C SER A 4 -6.19 -75.13 28.25
N HIS A 5 -7.30 -74.83 28.88
CA HIS A 5 -8.50 -74.32 28.25
C HIS A 5 -8.42 -72.78 28.06
N PRO A 6 -9.01 -72.22 27.00
CA PRO A 6 -9.10 -70.74 26.88
C PRO A 6 -10.45 -70.25 27.45
N PHE A 7 -10.37 -69.21 28.26
CA PHE A 7 -11.52 -68.39 28.65
C PHE A 7 -11.78 -67.36 27.57
N SER A 8 -12.95 -67.44 26.96
CA SER A 8 -13.45 -66.38 26.06
C SER A 8 -14.35 -65.42 26.84
N ALA A 9 -13.87 -64.22 27.11
CA ALA A 9 -14.69 -63.10 27.60
C ALA A 9 -15.28 -62.34 26.40
N ARG A 10 -16.59 -62.42 26.23
CA ARG A 10 -17.31 -61.56 25.27
C ARG A 10 -17.52 -60.19 25.91
N LEU A 11 -16.85 -59.18 25.34
CA LEU A 11 -17.04 -57.76 25.68
C LEU A 11 -18.15 -57.23 24.75
N THR A 12 -19.31 -56.95 25.31
CA THR A 12 -20.44 -56.28 24.60
C THR A 12 -20.19 -54.78 24.64
N ILE A 13 -19.72 -54.19 23.53
CA ILE A 13 -19.60 -52.74 23.39
C ILE A 13 -20.98 -52.20 22.99
N VAL A 14 -21.61 -51.49 23.87
CA VAL A 14 -22.79 -50.66 23.57
C VAL A 14 -22.29 -49.35 23.00
N ALA A 15 -22.41 -49.18 21.68
CA ALA A 15 -22.10 -47.91 21.01
C ALA A 15 -23.30 -46.96 21.17
N ALA A 16 -23.21 -46.01 22.07
CA ALA A 16 -24.12 -44.88 22.12
C ALA A 16 -23.74 -43.85 21.07
N ALA A 17 -24.49 -43.79 19.99
CA ALA A 17 -24.32 -42.77 18.94
C ALA A 17 -24.88 -41.45 19.47
N ILE A 18 -24.00 -40.56 19.90
CA ILE A 18 -24.34 -39.14 20.16
C ILE A 18 -24.33 -38.45 18.80
N ALA A 19 -25.51 -38.18 18.25
CA ALA A 19 -25.69 -37.33 17.08
C ALA A 19 -25.46 -35.87 17.50
N LEU A 20 -24.24 -35.38 17.35
CA LEU A 20 -23.94 -33.95 17.38
C LEU A 20 -24.49 -33.32 16.10
N THR A 21 -25.66 -32.71 16.17
CA THR A 21 -26.14 -31.83 15.11
C THR A 21 -25.32 -30.53 15.16
N VAL A 22 -24.23 -30.50 14.38
CA VAL A 22 -23.54 -29.27 14.08
C VAL A 22 -24.43 -28.49 13.12
N SER A 23 -25.14 -27.50 13.64
CA SER A 23 -25.86 -26.51 12.83
C SER A 23 -24.81 -25.67 12.12
N ALA A 24 -24.54 -25.97 10.85
CA ALA A 24 -23.72 -25.09 10.01
C ALA A 24 -24.40 -23.72 9.90
N PRO A 25 -23.64 -22.61 10.03
CA PRO A 25 -24.20 -21.30 9.81
C PRO A 25 -24.73 -21.22 8.37
N ARG A 26 -26.03 -20.98 8.26
CA ARG A 26 -26.74 -20.79 7.00
C ARG A 26 -26.18 -19.53 6.36
N ALA A 27 -25.49 -19.63 5.24
CA ALA A 27 -25.10 -18.48 4.45
C ALA A 27 -26.38 -17.67 4.13
N GLN A 28 -26.48 -16.48 4.70
CA GLN A 28 -27.55 -15.55 4.37
C GLN A 28 -27.38 -15.13 2.91
N ALA A 29 -28.45 -15.27 2.13
CA ALA A 29 -28.52 -14.71 0.80
C ALA A 29 -28.24 -13.19 0.88
N PRO A 30 -27.56 -12.60 -0.13
CA PRO A 30 -27.26 -11.18 -0.10
C PRO A 30 -28.57 -10.40 0.08
N SER A 31 -28.64 -9.63 1.15
CA SER A 31 -29.75 -8.72 1.41
C SER A 31 -29.80 -7.68 0.29
N THR A 32 -30.88 -7.69 -0.50
CA THR A 32 -31.14 -6.73 -1.58
C THR A 32 -31.61 -5.36 -1.07
N ALA A 33 -31.64 -5.14 0.23
CA ALA A 33 -31.88 -3.84 0.80
C ALA A 33 -30.55 -3.11 0.98
N THR A 34 -30.19 -2.25 0.01
CA THR A 34 -29.17 -1.23 0.21
C THR A 34 -29.71 -0.27 1.28
N PRO A 35 -29.18 -0.28 2.52
CA PRO A 35 -29.52 0.76 3.46
C PRO A 35 -29.05 2.09 2.87
N ALA A 36 -29.56 3.21 3.40
CA ALA A 36 -29.13 4.57 3.01
C ALA A 36 -27.64 4.85 3.36
N SER A 37 -26.74 3.96 2.94
CA SER A 37 -25.31 3.99 3.22
C SER A 37 -24.62 5.27 2.72
N GLY A 38 -25.13 5.90 1.65
CA GLY A 38 -24.68 7.21 1.20
C GLY A 38 -25.05 8.38 2.14
N ALA A 39 -25.98 8.19 3.09
CA ALA A 39 -26.48 9.27 3.93
C ALA A 39 -25.42 9.85 4.90
N ILE A 40 -24.43 9.05 5.30
CA ILE A 40 -23.35 9.45 6.22
C ILE A 40 -21.98 9.62 5.54
N HIS A 41 -21.92 9.42 4.22
CA HIS A 41 -20.68 9.61 3.45
C HIS A 41 -20.12 11.02 3.66
N ALA A 42 -18.82 11.08 4.03
CA ALA A 42 -18.06 12.30 4.28
C ALA A 42 -18.69 13.26 5.32
N LYS A 43 -19.55 12.76 6.19
CA LYS A 43 -20.15 13.57 7.26
C LYS A 43 -19.43 13.33 8.58
N GLN A 44 -19.02 14.41 9.20
CA GLN A 44 -18.55 14.36 10.59
C GLN A 44 -19.75 14.13 11.50
N VAL A 45 -19.72 13.04 12.27
CA VAL A 45 -20.69 12.71 13.31
C VAL A 45 -19.96 12.62 14.64
N LYS A 46 -20.59 13.07 15.71
CA LYS A 46 -19.97 13.01 17.05
C LYS A 46 -19.75 11.58 17.50
N ARG A 47 -20.75 10.71 17.24
CA ARG A 47 -20.71 9.30 17.59
C ARG A 47 -21.13 8.43 16.43
N LEU A 48 -20.22 7.57 15.99
CA LEU A 48 -20.45 6.51 15.00
C LEU A 48 -20.31 5.15 15.68
N LEU A 49 -21.31 4.29 15.57
CA LEU A 49 -21.28 2.92 16.06
C LEU A 49 -21.08 1.95 14.89
N ILE A 50 -20.07 1.10 14.96
CA ILE A 50 -19.88 -0.04 14.05
C ILE A 50 -20.27 -1.28 14.84
N THR A 51 -21.24 -2.07 14.32
CA THR A 51 -21.79 -3.23 15.03
C THR A 51 -21.38 -4.55 14.38
N ASN A 52 -21.28 -5.60 15.21
CA ASN A 52 -21.10 -6.99 14.78
C ASN A 52 -19.86 -7.27 13.92
N ALA A 53 -18.78 -6.52 14.07
CA ALA A 53 -17.57 -6.67 13.26
C ALA A 53 -16.70 -7.86 13.68
N MET A 54 -16.09 -8.55 12.73
CA MET A 54 -14.89 -9.33 12.95
C MET A 54 -13.70 -8.36 12.93
N VAL A 55 -13.02 -8.18 14.06
CA VAL A 55 -11.96 -7.16 14.22
C VAL A 55 -10.58 -7.79 14.10
N ILE A 56 -9.77 -7.26 13.18
CA ILE A 56 -8.31 -7.48 13.09
C ILE A 56 -7.64 -6.32 13.84
N PRO A 57 -7.17 -6.54 15.08
CA PRO A 57 -6.81 -5.41 15.94
C PRO A 57 -5.48 -4.74 15.60
N GLY A 58 -4.67 -5.37 14.76
CA GLY A 58 -3.33 -4.85 14.41
C GLY A 58 -2.27 -5.95 14.39
N PRO A 59 -1.01 -5.64 14.64
CA PRO A 59 0.12 -6.43 14.16
C PRO A 59 0.08 -7.88 14.62
N ALA A 60 0.00 -8.77 13.62
CA ALA A 60 0.12 -10.22 13.80
C ALA A 60 -0.89 -10.86 14.77
N VAL A 61 -2.03 -10.21 15.02
CA VAL A 61 -3.11 -10.74 15.85
C VAL A 61 -4.27 -11.19 14.95
N PRO A 62 -4.74 -12.44 15.07
CA PRO A 62 -5.88 -12.94 14.32
C PRO A 62 -7.15 -12.13 14.58
N ALA A 63 -8.10 -12.23 13.64
CA ALA A 63 -9.42 -11.61 13.80
C ALA A 63 -10.18 -12.21 14.98
N SER A 64 -10.95 -11.38 15.69
CA SER A 64 -11.85 -11.79 16.74
C SER A 64 -13.19 -11.03 16.64
N GLY A 65 -14.28 -11.66 17.06
CA GLY A 65 -15.59 -11.04 16.99
C GLY A 65 -16.74 -12.02 17.25
N PRO A 66 -17.99 -11.55 17.13
CA PRO A 66 -18.38 -10.18 16.76
C PRO A 66 -18.13 -9.14 17.85
N ILE A 67 -17.62 -7.97 17.46
CA ILE A 67 -17.29 -6.85 18.33
C ILE A 67 -17.97 -5.58 17.81
N ASP A 68 -18.51 -4.79 18.71
CA ASP A 68 -18.98 -3.44 18.42
C ASP A 68 -17.87 -2.42 18.74
N LEU A 69 -17.77 -1.37 17.93
CA LEU A 69 -16.85 -0.26 18.13
C LEU A 69 -17.63 1.05 18.17
N LEU A 70 -17.51 1.79 19.26
CA LEU A 70 -18.00 3.15 19.35
C LEU A 70 -16.87 4.13 19.05
N LEU A 71 -17.04 4.91 18.00
CA LEU A 71 -16.15 6.01 17.64
C LEU A 71 -16.77 7.31 18.17
N GLU A 72 -16.00 8.11 18.89
CA GLU A 72 -16.42 9.40 19.43
C GLU A 72 -15.31 10.42 19.30
N ASP A 73 -15.63 11.59 18.78
CA ASP A 73 -14.70 12.70 18.58
C ASP A 73 -13.39 12.29 17.83
N GLY A 74 -13.54 11.44 16.81
CA GLY A 74 -12.43 10.97 15.97
C GLY A 74 -11.58 9.85 16.57
N LEU A 75 -11.92 9.34 17.76
CA LEU A 75 -11.20 8.28 18.46
C LEU A 75 -12.04 7.00 18.57
N ILE A 76 -11.38 5.87 18.71
CA ILE A 76 -12.01 4.62 19.14
C ILE A 76 -12.27 4.74 20.65
N ALA A 77 -13.49 5.11 21.04
CA ALA A 77 -13.84 5.39 22.43
C ALA A 77 -14.08 4.12 23.23
N ARG A 78 -14.74 3.12 22.64
CA ARG A 78 -15.06 1.84 23.30
C ARG A 78 -15.10 0.70 22.31
N MET A 79 -14.82 -0.49 22.81
CA MET A 79 -14.95 -1.76 22.09
C MET A 79 -15.52 -2.82 23.03
N GLY A 80 -16.37 -3.72 22.51
CA GLY A 80 -16.92 -4.82 23.32
C GLY A 80 -17.87 -5.70 22.55
N SER A 81 -18.32 -6.80 23.18
CA SER A 81 -19.30 -7.68 22.58
C SER A 81 -20.64 -6.97 22.38
N SER A 82 -21.32 -7.29 21.27
CA SER A 82 -22.64 -6.75 20.94
C SER A 82 -23.67 -7.13 22.03
N THR A 83 -24.06 -6.14 22.81
CA THR A 83 -25.20 -6.27 23.77
C THR A 83 -26.04 -5.03 23.66
N ALA A 84 -27.28 -5.19 23.20
CA ALA A 84 -28.22 -4.10 23.08
C ALA A 84 -28.33 -3.30 24.40
N GLY A 85 -28.21 -1.97 24.32
CA GLY A 85 -28.44 -1.03 25.41
C GLY A 85 -27.18 -0.57 26.19
N ARG A 86 -25.96 -0.96 25.84
CA ARG A 86 -24.75 -0.54 26.56
C ARG A 86 -24.03 0.68 25.95
N TRP A 87 -24.42 1.09 24.77
CA TRP A 87 -23.75 2.16 24.06
C TRP A 87 -24.46 3.50 24.23
N PRO A 88 -23.72 4.62 24.38
CA PRO A 88 -24.31 5.94 24.20
C PRO A 88 -25.04 6.02 22.87
N ALA A 89 -26.15 6.72 22.78
CA ALA A 89 -26.91 6.84 21.53
C ALA A 89 -26.02 7.36 20.39
N PRO A 90 -25.79 6.55 19.33
CA PRO A 90 -25.01 6.98 18.18
C PRO A 90 -25.84 7.91 17.29
N GLU A 91 -25.16 8.81 16.56
CA GLU A 91 -25.79 9.63 15.53
C GLU A 91 -25.87 8.86 14.20
N ALA A 92 -24.97 7.88 14.02
CA ALA A 92 -24.96 6.99 12.86
C ALA A 92 -24.49 5.60 13.26
N THR A 93 -24.91 4.58 12.48
CA THR A 93 -24.51 3.19 12.68
C THR A 93 -24.10 2.57 11.35
N ILE A 94 -23.02 1.80 11.36
CA ILE A 94 -22.58 0.92 10.27
C ILE A 94 -22.75 -0.52 10.77
N ASP A 95 -23.57 -1.31 10.07
CA ASP A 95 -23.66 -2.75 10.30
C ASP A 95 -22.52 -3.48 9.59
N ALA A 96 -21.64 -4.06 10.38
CA ALA A 96 -20.51 -4.86 9.92
C ALA A 96 -20.74 -6.37 10.10
N THR A 97 -21.99 -6.82 10.18
CA THR A 97 -22.33 -8.25 10.25
C THR A 97 -21.74 -8.99 9.06
N GLY A 98 -20.89 -9.99 9.32
CA GLY A 98 -20.18 -10.77 8.30
C GLY A 98 -19.01 -10.03 7.63
N LYS A 99 -18.66 -8.85 8.11
CA LYS A 99 -17.56 -8.02 7.57
C LYS A 99 -16.39 -7.95 8.57
N TYR A 100 -15.26 -7.53 8.04
CA TYR A 100 -14.03 -7.36 8.81
C TYR A 100 -13.73 -5.88 9.01
N VAL A 101 -13.27 -5.54 10.22
CA VAL A 101 -12.79 -4.20 10.55
C VAL A 101 -11.31 -4.29 10.91
N MET A 102 -10.49 -3.45 10.27
CA MET A 102 -9.06 -3.36 10.51
C MET A 102 -8.59 -1.90 10.53
N PRO A 103 -7.35 -1.62 10.96
CA PRO A 103 -6.80 -0.28 10.86
C PRO A 103 -6.74 0.20 9.40
N GLY A 104 -6.88 1.49 9.19
CA GLY A 104 -6.64 2.12 7.89
C GLY A 104 -5.20 1.95 7.42
N ILE A 105 -5.02 1.93 6.11
CA ILE A 105 -3.70 1.79 5.47
C ILE A 105 -2.90 3.09 5.62
N VAL A 106 -1.63 2.95 5.97
CA VAL A 106 -0.63 4.01 5.95
C VAL A 106 0.26 3.81 4.73
N ASN A 107 0.00 4.56 3.67
CA ASN A 107 0.83 4.60 2.47
C ASN A 107 2.09 5.43 2.76
N THR A 108 3.26 4.79 2.83
CA THR A 108 4.51 5.47 3.20
C THR A 108 5.25 6.09 2.02
N HIS A 109 4.74 5.94 0.79
CA HIS A 109 5.35 6.53 -0.40
C HIS A 109 4.30 6.83 -1.46
N MET A 110 3.94 8.10 -1.60
CA MET A 110 3.03 8.55 -2.66
C MET A 110 3.41 9.95 -3.13
N HIS A 111 2.88 10.33 -4.26
CA HIS A 111 3.02 11.66 -4.84
C HIS A 111 1.68 12.19 -5.34
N TRP A 112 1.51 13.51 -5.29
CA TRP A 112 0.45 14.22 -5.99
C TRP A 112 0.95 14.66 -7.36
N HIS A 113 0.23 14.33 -8.45
CA HIS A 113 0.75 14.50 -9.82
C HIS A 113 -0.06 15.45 -10.71
N GLU A 114 -0.85 16.32 -10.11
CA GLU A 114 -1.75 17.24 -10.81
C GLU A 114 -1.13 17.91 -12.05
N GLU A 115 0.16 18.30 -11.96
CA GLU A 115 0.80 19.07 -13.03
C GLU A 115 1.50 18.21 -14.10
N ARG A 116 1.99 17.04 -13.74
CA ARG A 116 2.77 16.20 -14.67
C ARG A 116 1.92 15.43 -15.66
N VAL A 117 0.79 14.95 -15.21
CA VAL A 117 -0.08 14.06 -15.99
C VAL A 117 -1.17 14.81 -16.76
N GLY A 118 -1.14 16.14 -16.74
CA GLY A 118 -2.13 17.00 -17.38
C GLY A 118 -3.31 17.36 -16.47
N PRO A 119 -4.37 17.95 -16.99
CA PRO A 119 -5.46 18.52 -16.20
C PRO A 119 -6.35 17.45 -15.58
N ILE A 120 -5.88 16.82 -14.52
CA ILE A 120 -6.66 15.91 -13.68
C ILE A 120 -7.08 16.68 -12.44
N PRO A 121 -8.38 16.70 -12.07
CA PRO A 121 -8.81 17.27 -10.81
C PRO A 121 -8.15 16.50 -9.65
N ILE A 122 -7.49 17.17 -8.72
CA ILE A 122 -6.82 16.52 -7.58
C ILE A 122 -7.78 15.66 -6.74
N GLN A 123 -9.07 15.95 -6.77
CA GLN A 123 -10.08 15.13 -6.09
C GLN A 123 -10.18 13.71 -6.66
N TYR A 124 -9.80 13.51 -7.93
CA TYR A 124 -9.69 12.19 -8.54
C TYR A 124 -8.69 11.31 -7.78
N GLU A 125 -7.49 11.83 -7.52
CA GLU A 125 -6.43 11.11 -6.80
C GLU A 125 -6.83 10.86 -5.34
N ARG A 126 -7.36 11.89 -4.67
CA ARG A 126 -7.80 11.81 -3.27
C ARG A 126 -8.88 10.76 -3.05
N ASN A 127 -9.87 10.72 -3.94
CA ASN A 127 -10.95 9.73 -3.86
C ASN A 127 -10.43 8.31 -4.09
N LEU A 128 -9.51 8.12 -5.03
CA LEU A 128 -8.90 6.81 -5.29
C LEU A 128 -8.10 6.30 -4.10
N TYR A 129 -7.30 7.15 -3.44
CA TYR A 129 -6.56 6.76 -2.23
C TYR A 129 -7.50 6.36 -1.09
N LEU A 130 -8.51 7.17 -0.80
CA LEU A 130 -9.49 6.82 0.23
C LEU A 130 -10.28 5.55 -0.14
N ALA A 131 -10.66 5.39 -1.42
CA ALA A 131 -11.33 4.18 -1.87
C ALA A 131 -10.48 2.93 -1.66
N ALA A 132 -9.16 3.02 -1.84
CA ALA A 132 -8.21 1.94 -1.58
C ALA A 132 -7.88 1.75 -0.08
N GLY A 133 -8.58 2.43 0.81
CA GLY A 133 -8.39 2.28 2.26
C GLY A 133 -7.20 3.06 2.84
N VAL A 134 -6.57 3.94 2.07
CA VAL A 134 -5.49 4.79 2.56
C VAL A 134 -6.06 5.90 3.42
N THR A 135 -5.87 5.82 4.73
CA THR A 135 -6.29 6.86 5.68
C THR A 135 -5.18 7.87 5.97
N THR A 136 -3.93 7.45 5.83
CA THR A 136 -2.74 8.30 5.99
C THR A 136 -1.77 8.04 4.87
N ALA A 137 -1.23 9.11 4.28
CA ALA A 137 -0.27 9.05 3.18
C ALA A 137 0.95 9.93 3.46
N ARG A 138 2.15 9.37 3.28
CA ARG A 138 3.40 10.13 3.28
C ARG A 138 3.70 10.58 1.87
N GLU A 139 3.49 11.85 1.61
CA GLU A 139 3.88 12.51 0.36
C GLU A 139 5.39 12.77 0.40
N VAL A 140 6.13 12.28 -0.60
CA VAL A 140 7.59 12.26 -0.59
C VAL A 140 8.22 13.03 -1.75
N GLY A 141 7.57 14.11 -2.17
CA GLY A 141 8.08 15.06 -3.16
C GLY A 141 7.00 15.55 -4.11
N GLY A 142 6.82 16.83 -4.15
CA GLY A 142 5.82 17.55 -4.95
C GLY A 142 5.86 19.04 -4.62
N ASP A 143 4.88 19.79 -5.08
CA ASP A 143 4.78 21.21 -4.75
C ASP A 143 4.64 21.41 -3.24
N PHE A 144 5.64 22.07 -2.65
CA PHE A 144 5.73 22.25 -1.21
C PHE A 144 4.53 23.01 -0.63
N GLU A 145 4.14 24.13 -1.21
CA GLU A 145 3.08 24.98 -0.66
C GLU A 145 1.69 24.36 -0.87
N LYS A 146 1.44 23.74 -2.02
CA LYS A 146 0.20 23.01 -2.27
C LYS A 146 0.04 21.85 -1.29
N THR A 147 1.07 21.03 -1.10
CA THR A 147 1.02 19.90 -0.17
C THR A 147 0.79 20.35 1.27
N LYS A 148 1.45 21.44 1.68
CA LYS A 148 1.25 22.05 2.99
C LYS A 148 -0.20 22.56 3.17
N GLN A 149 -0.76 23.21 2.15
CA GLN A 149 -2.16 23.65 2.15
C GLN A 149 -3.09 22.42 2.27
N TRP A 150 -2.94 21.42 1.43
CA TRP A 150 -3.80 20.23 1.46
C TRP A 150 -3.69 19.44 2.77
N ARG A 151 -2.49 19.42 3.38
CA ARG A 151 -2.32 18.84 4.72
C ARG A 151 -3.18 19.57 5.75
N ALA A 152 -3.16 20.90 5.75
CA ALA A 152 -3.97 21.70 6.65
C ALA A 152 -5.48 21.53 6.40
N GLU A 153 -5.90 21.53 5.14
CA GLU A 153 -7.30 21.32 4.73
C GLU A 153 -7.80 19.92 5.09
N SER A 154 -6.96 18.88 4.90
CA SER A 154 -7.30 17.50 5.30
C SER A 154 -7.42 17.35 6.81
N ALA A 155 -6.54 18.03 7.58
CA ALA A 155 -6.60 18.04 9.05
C ALA A 155 -7.83 18.80 9.57
N ALA A 156 -8.24 19.85 8.87
CA ALA A 156 -9.45 20.63 9.19
C ALA A 156 -10.75 19.99 8.64
N HIS A 157 -10.65 18.84 7.94
CA HIS A 157 -11.78 18.14 7.30
C HIS A 157 -12.56 19.00 6.29
N THR A 158 -11.91 20.00 5.68
CA THR A 158 -12.51 20.85 4.64
C THR A 158 -12.41 20.25 3.24
N ILE A 159 -11.60 19.21 3.09
CA ILE A 159 -11.48 18.41 1.86
C ILE A 159 -11.60 16.93 2.15
N ILE A 160 -12.09 16.18 1.16
CA ILE A 160 -12.06 14.71 1.17
C ILE A 160 -10.67 14.27 0.72
N ALA A 161 -9.85 13.81 1.67
CA ALA A 161 -8.47 13.37 1.42
C ALA A 161 -7.96 12.49 2.57
N PRO A 162 -6.96 11.60 2.35
CA PRO A 162 -6.20 10.98 3.43
C PRO A 162 -5.53 12.05 4.31
N ARG A 163 -5.12 11.69 5.52
CA ARG A 163 -4.17 12.48 6.32
C ARG A 163 -2.84 12.54 5.56
N ILE A 164 -2.24 13.72 5.47
CA ILE A 164 -1.01 13.95 4.72
C ILE A 164 0.14 14.18 5.68
N VAL A 165 1.20 13.39 5.52
CA VAL A 165 2.51 13.55 6.16
C VAL A 165 3.48 14.00 5.07
N HIS A 166 4.11 15.14 5.25
CA HIS A 166 4.83 15.83 4.17
C HIS A 166 6.35 15.74 4.32
N TYR A 167 7.00 15.02 3.40
CA TYR A 167 8.45 14.88 3.30
C TYR A 167 8.92 15.47 1.96
N PRO A 168 9.11 16.80 1.83
CA PRO A 168 9.53 17.40 0.57
C PRO A 168 10.92 16.91 0.14
N MET A 169 11.16 16.88 -1.16
CA MET A 169 12.51 16.83 -1.69
C MET A 169 13.20 18.15 -1.39
N LEU A 170 14.50 18.14 -1.11
CA LEU A 170 15.21 19.38 -0.75
C LEU A 170 15.12 20.44 -1.86
N ARG A 171 15.16 20.03 -3.11
CA ARG A 171 15.01 20.97 -4.25
C ARG A 171 13.62 21.61 -4.36
N ASP A 172 12.57 20.98 -3.82
CA ASP A 172 11.21 21.53 -3.84
C ASP A 172 11.06 22.76 -2.91
N LEU A 173 12.07 23.01 -2.09
CA LEU A 173 12.17 24.18 -1.22
C LEU A 173 12.74 25.42 -1.92
N LEU A 174 13.38 25.23 -3.07
CA LEU A 174 13.94 26.32 -3.88
C LEU A 174 12.82 27.09 -4.58
N LYS A 175 13.09 28.36 -4.84
CA LYS A 175 12.17 29.19 -5.66
C LYS A 175 12.28 28.75 -7.14
N PRO A 176 11.22 28.93 -7.92
CA PRO A 176 11.28 28.70 -9.36
C PRO A 176 12.45 29.43 -10.00
N GLY A 177 13.33 28.69 -10.71
CA GLY A 177 14.53 29.24 -11.37
C GLY A 177 15.76 29.40 -10.47
N GLU A 178 15.65 29.14 -9.17
CA GLU A 178 16.80 29.10 -8.28
C GLU A 178 17.65 27.84 -8.57
N PRO A 179 18.96 27.97 -8.81
CA PRO A 179 19.80 26.83 -9.13
C PRO A 179 20.05 25.98 -7.87
N PHE A 180 19.93 24.67 -8.03
CA PHE A 180 20.38 23.71 -7.02
C PHE A 180 21.84 23.37 -7.26
N THR A 181 22.74 23.82 -6.39
CA THR A 181 24.18 23.58 -6.52
C THR A 181 24.61 22.22 -5.99
N GLY A 182 23.76 21.62 -5.12
CA GLY A 182 24.04 20.33 -4.49
C GLY A 182 25.18 20.37 -3.47
N SER A 183 25.71 21.54 -3.10
CA SER A 183 26.80 21.61 -2.14
C SER A 183 26.37 21.12 -0.73
N PRO A 184 27.30 20.55 0.06
CA PRO A 184 27.00 20.16 1.46
C PRO A 184 26.42 21.31 2.29
N ALA A 185 26.87 22.54 2.08
CA ALA A 185 26.36 23.72 2.77
C ALA A 185 24.89 24.02 2.39
N GLU A 186 24.56 23.90 1.12
CA GLU A 186 23.19 24.08 0.63
C GLU A 186 22.25 22.99 1.16
N HIS A 187 22.68 21.72 1.18
CA HIS A 187 21.90 20.65 1.78
C HIS A 187 21.53 20.96 3.23
N ARG A 188 22.50 21.43 4.05
CA ARG A 188 22.23 21.85 5.44
C ARG A 188 21.24 23.01 5.50
N ALA A 189 21.39 24.01 4.65
CA ALA A 189 20.49 25.17 4.63
C ALA A 189 19.05 24.75 4.26
N LEU A 190 18.89 23.91 3.24
CA LEU A 190 17.57 23.43 2.82
C LEU A 190 16.91 22.52 3.88
N VAL A 191 17.67 21.68 4.59
CA VAL A 191 17.13 20.90 5.71
C VAL A 191 16.59 21.81 6.82
N ARG A 192 17.31 22.87 7.19
CA ARG A 192 16.80 23.86 8.15
C ARG A 192 15.54 24.55 7.64
N ALA A 193 15.56 24.99 6.37
CA ALA A 193 14.39 25.61 5.74
C ALA A 193 13.18 24.67 5.72
N ALA A 194 13.36 23.39 5.48
CA ALA A 194 12.28 22.38 5.57
C ALA A 194 11.64 22.37 6.97
N LYS A 195 12.47 22.36 8.02
CA LYS A 195 12.00 22.40 9.42
C LYS A 195 11.24 23.69 9.73
N GLU A 196 11.82 24.82 9.38
CA GLU A 196 11.22 26.15 9.62
C GLU A 196 9.89 26.33 8.90
N ARG A 197 9.76 25.78 7.68
CA ARG A 197 8.52 25.80 6.89
C ARG A 197 7.50 24.76 7.32
N GLY A 198 7.84 23.88 8.27
CA GLY A 198 6.94 22.93 8.90
C GLY A 198 6.79 21.60 8.13
N ALA A 199 7.82 21.13 7.45
CA ALA A 199 7.89 19.77 6.94
C ALA A 199 7.88 18.76 8.10
N ASP A 200 7.31 17.56 7.87
CA ASP A 200 7.28 16.46 8.84
C ASP A 200 8.55 15.59 8.75
N GLY A 201 9.25 15.65 7.63
CA GLY A 201 10.53 14.98 7.35
C GLY A 201 11.14 15.52 6.06
N ILE A 202 12.15 14.84 5.53
CA ILE A 202 12.73 15.17 4.21
C ILE A 202 12.94 13.93 3.35
N LYS A 203 12.81 14.12 2.04
CA LYS A 203 13.15 13.14 1.01
C LYS A 203 14.47 13.52 0.34
N LEU A 204 15.40 12.58 0.35
CA LEU A 204 16.63 12.65 -0.45
C LEU A 204 16.43 11.85 -1.75
N ILE A 205 16.91 12.39 -2.87
CA ILE A 205 16.81 11.76 -4.19
C ILE A 205 17.93 12.26 -5.11
N GLY A 206 18.35 11.41 -6.01
CA GLY A 206 19.33 11.71 -7.03
C GLY A 206 20.72 11.15 -6.72
N PRO A 207 21.63 11.20 -7.71
CA PRO A 207 23.02 10.89 -7.45
C PRO A 207 23.59 11.86 -6.41
N MET A 208 24.12 11.32 -5.34
CA MET A 208 24.75 12.08 -4.25
C MET A 208 26.09 11.46 -3.93
N ASP A 209 27.06 12.30 -3.60
CA ASP A 209 28.30 11.85 -2.99
C ASP A 209 28.13 11.71 -1.46
N ARG A 210 29.13 11.11 -0.83
CA ARG A 210 29.08 10.83 0.61
C ARG A 210 29.02 12.12 1.46
N ASP A 211 29.66 13.20 1.03
CA ASP A 211 29.70 14.46 1.78
C ASP A 211 28.34 15.17 1.74
N GLN A 212 27.65 15.12 0.62
CA GLN A 212 26.28 15.62 0.46
C GLN A 212 25.32 14.84 1.37
N VAL A 213 25.40 13.50 1.35
CA VAL A 213 24.59 12.61 2.21
C VAL A 213 24.87 12.91 3.68
N ALA A 214 26.16 12.99 4.08
CA ALA A 214 26.54 13.28 5.46
C ALA A 214 26.03 14.66 5.91
N ALA A 215 26.11 15.66 5.05
CA ALA A 215 25.60 17.01 5.38
C ALA A 215 24.09 17.01 5.60
N ALA A 216 23.31 16.37 4.71
CA ALA A 216 21.87 16.34 4.81
C ALA A 216 21.40 15.56 6.05
N LEU A 217 21.93 14.34 6.28
CA LEU A 217 21.52 13.47 7.39
C LEU A 217 21.94 14.00 8.75
N ASP A 218 23.16 14.54 8.88
CA ASP A 218 23.63 15.18 10.12
C ASP A 218 22.77 16.38 10.50
N GLU A 219 22.43 17.25 9.53
CA GLU A 219 21.56 18.39 9.79
C GLU A 219 20.13 17.97 10.12
N ALA A 220 19.56 17.01 9.40
CA ALA A 220 18.23 16.47 9.67
C ALA A 220 18.13 15.92 11.09
N LYS A 221 19.16 15.20 11.55
CA LYS A 221 19.24 14.71 12.94
C LYS A 221 19.28 15.87 13.94
N LYS A 222 20.04 16.93 13.67
CA LYS A 222 20.14 18.12 14.56
C LYS A 222 18.81 18.84 14.71
N VAL A 223 18.05 18.97 13.63
CA VAL A 223 16.76 19.68 13.66
C VAL A 223 15.57 18.74 13.97
N GLY A 224 15.82 17.43 14.16
CA GLY A 224 14.80 16.45 14.49
C GLY A 224 13.83 16.18 13.35
N LEU A 225 14.31 16.11 12.10
CA LEU A 225 13.52 15.69 10.94
C LEU A 225 13.90 14.25 10.56
N PRO A 226 12.94 13.34 10.51
CA PRO A 226 13.16 12.01 9.93
C PRO A 226 13.42 12.11 8.42
N THR A 227 14.12 11.10 7.89
CA THR A 227 14.62 11.12 6.52
C THR A 227 14.21 9.86 5.77
N THR A 228 13.89 10.02 4.48
CA THR A 228 13.75 8.90 3.56
C THR A 228 14.57 9.16 2.30
N VAL A 229 14.97 8.11 1.60
CA VAL A 229 15.83 8.24 0.41
C VAL A 229 15.43 7.30 -0.72
N HIS A 230 15.31 7.87 -1.92
CA HIS A 230 15.48 7.14 -3.18
C HIS A 230 16.97 7.12 -3.50
N VAL A 231 17.65 6.04 -3.18
CA VAL A 231 19.07 5.89 -3.51
C VAL A 231 19.18 5.78 -5.03
N ALA A 232 19.78 6.80 -5.63
CA ALA A 232 20.00 6.75 -7.06
C ALA A 232 21.24 5.91 -7.40
N VAL A 233 21.34 5.53 -8.65
CA VAL A 233 22.57 4.97 -9.17
C VAL A 233 23.63 6.08 -9.23
N GLY A 234 24.61 6.00 -8.34
CA GLY A 234 25.61 7.04 -8.14
C GLY A 234 26.74 6.57 -7.24
N GLU A 235 27.50 7.51 -6.70
CA GLU A 235 28.65 7.22 -5.84
C GLU A 235 28.23 6.66 -4.49
N ALA A 236 27.24 7.27 -3.83
CA ALA A 236 26.71 6.77 -2.55
C ALA A 236 25.73 5.62 -2.76
N THR A 237 25.93 4.54 -2.03
CA THR A 237 25.05 3.36 -2.00
C THR A 237 24.22 3.31 -0.73
N ALA A 238 23.33 2.33 -0.60
CA ALA A 238 22.57 2.12 0.64
C ALA A 238 23.48 1.99 1.87
N ARG A 239 24.71 1.45 1.70
CA ARG A 239 25.71 1.35 2.79
C ARG A 239 26.01 2.73 3.38
N ASP A 240 26.27 3.72 2.53
CA ASP A 240 26.58 5.07 2.97
C ASP A 240 25.40 5.71 3.73
N PHE A 241 24.19 5.58 3.20
CA PHE A 241 22.98 6.10 3.86
C PHE A 241 22.70 5.43 5.20
N VAL A 242 22.86 4.11 5.28
CA VAL A 242 22.70 3.33 6.53
C VAL A 242 23.77 3.73 7.54
N ASP A 243 25.02 3.89 7.12
CA ASP A 243 26.12 4.28 8.02
C ASP A 243 25.96 5.70 8.56
N LEU A 244 25.40 6.59 7.76
CA LEU A 244 25.17 8.00 8.11
C LEU A 244 23.81 8.23 8.81
N GLY A 245 22.97 7.21 8.95
CA GLY A 245 21.79 7.25 9.82
C GLY A 245 20.49 7.69 9.14
N VAL A 246 20.25 7.29 7.88
CA VAL A 246 18.93 7.44 7.24
C VAL A 246 17.87 6.63 8.00
N ASN A 247 16.61 7.12 8.01
CA ASN A 247 15.53 6.43 8.70
C ASN A 247 14.78 5.41 7.82
N CYS A 248 14.69 5.67 6.50
CA CYS A 248 13.98 4.79 5.58
C CYS A 248 14.65 4.78 4.20
N ILE A 249 14.74 3.61 3.57
CA ILE A 249 15.15 3.44 2.17
C ILE A 249 13.91 3.08 1.36
N GLU A 250 13.75 3.74 0.22
CA GLU A 250 12.68 3.51 -0.74
C GLU A 250 13.17 2.58 -1.86
N HIS A 251 12.25 1.81 -2.46
CA HIS A 251 12.53 0.97 -3.63
C HIS A 251 13.61 -0.11 -3.36
N PHE A 252 14.46 -0.33 -4.33
CA PHE A 252 15.54 -1.34 -4.29
C PHE A 252 16.92 -0.79 -4.65
N TYR A 253 16.97 0.43 -5.19
CA TYR A 253 18.22 1.06 -5.57
C TYR A 253 19.18 1.23 -4.39
N GLY A 254 20.46 1.10 -4.66
CA GLY A 254 21.51 1.24 -3.67
C GLY A 254 21.72 0.02 -2.77
N ILE A 255 20.68 -0.82 -2.55
CA ILE A 255 20.79 -2.02 -1.73
C ILE A 255 21.56 -3.11 -2.47
N ALA A 256 21.17 -3.39 -3.73
CA ALA A 256 21.93 -4.30 -4.58
C ALA A 256 23.34 -3.77 -4.83
N ASP A 257 23.45 -2.48 -5.14
CA ASP A 257 24.74 -1.79 -5.40
C ASP A 257 25.73 -1.93 -4.25
N ALA A 258 25.25 -1.81 -3.01
CA ALA A 258 26.07 -1.97 -1.81
C ALA A 258 26.57 -3.41 -1.59
N SER A 259 26.09 -4.35 -2.40
CA SER A 259 26.40 -5.78 -2.30
C SER A 259 27.20 -6.29 -3.49
N LEU A 260 27.58 -5.42 -4.42
CA LEU A 260 28.44 -5.79 -5.53
C LEU A 260 29.89 -5.98 -5.07
N ASP A 261 30.59 -6.86 -5.78
CA ASP A 261 32.03 -7.07 -5.60
C ASP A 261 32.79 -6.15 -6.56
N GLY A 262 32.93 -4.89 -6.19
CA GLY A 262 33.46 -3.82 -7.03
C GLY A 262 32.43 -2.72 -7.27
N ILE A 263 32.49 -2.08 -8.44
CA ILE A 263 31.58 -1.02 -8.86
C ILE A 263 30.60 -1.56 -9.91
N GLN A 264 29.46 -0.89 -10.07
CA GLN A 264 28.53 -1.18 -11.13
C GLN A 264 29.19 -0.99 -12.51
N ASP A 265 28.98 -1.96 -13.39
CA ASP A 265 29.43 -1.89 -14.78
C ASP A 265 28.36 -1.19 -15.62
N PHE A 266 28.47 0.13 -15.72
CA PHE A 266 27.62 0.92 -16.61
C PHE A 266 28.35 1.23 -17.93
N PRO A 267 27.63 1.12 -19.06
CA PRO A 267 28.21 1.55 -20.31
C PRO A 267 28.51 3.06 -20.30
N PRO A 268 29.56 3.53 -21.00
CA PRO A 268 29.95 4.95 -20.97
C PRO A 268 28.86 5.93 -21.40
N GLU A 269 27.91 5.48 -22.22
CA GLU A 269 26.77 6.26 -22.69
C GLU A 269 25.61 6.31 -21.70
N MET A 270 25.72 5.63 -20.55
CA MET A 270 24.64 5.62 -19.56
C MET A 270 24.39 7.02 -19.01
N ASN A 271 23.13 7.46 -19.14
CA ASN A 271 22.65 8.69 -18.55
C ASN A 271 21.55 8.36 -17.53
N TYR A 272 21.80 8.64 -16.24
CA TYR A 272 20.82 8.40 -15.18
C TYR A 272 19.52 9.18 -15.38
N ALA A 273 19.58 10.38 -15.95
CA ALA A 273 18.40 11.19 -16.25
C ALA A 273 17.55 10.60 -17.40
N ASN A 274 18.12 9.70 -18.20
CA ASN A 274 17.39 8.96 -19.22
C ASN A 274 16.77 7.71 -18.60
N GLU A 275 15.45 7.68 -18.50
CA GLU A 275 14.73 6.58 -17.86
C GLU A 275 14.89 5.23 -18.55
N ILE A 276 14.99 5.22 -19.87
CA ILE A 276 15.21 3.99 -20.64
C ILE A 276 16.55 3.34 -20.22
N HIS A 277 17.58 4.16 -20.07
CA HIS A 277 18.87 3.70 -19.56
C HIS A 277 18.79 3.25 -18.12
N ARG A 278 18.22 4.10 -17.24
CA ARG A 278 18.12 3.84 -15.81
C ARG A 278 17.32 2.57 -15.52
N PHE A 279 16.10 2.46 -16.02
CA PHE A 279 15.26 1.30 -15.79
C PHE A 279 15.73 0.04 -16.51
N GLY A 280 16.35 0.19 -17.69
CA GLY A 280 16.97 -0.94 -18.39
C GLY A 280 18.08 -1.59 -17.57
N ARG A 281 18.92 -0.78 -16.92
CA ARG A 281 19.99 -1.28 -16.03
C ARG A 281 19.49 -1.71 -14.67
N ALA A 282 18.50 -1.02 -14.11
CA ALA A 282 17.92 -1.37 -12.82
C ALA A 282 17.38 -2.80 -12.78
N GLY A 283 16.87 -3.32 -13.91
CA GLY A 283 16.43 -4.71 -14.03
C GLY A 283 17.55 -5.75 -13.92
N GLU A 284 18.79 -5.34 -13.88
CA GLU A 284 19.96 -6.23 -13.76
C GLU A 284 20.65 -6.15 -12.40
N LEU A 285 20.31 -5.17 -11.55
CA LEU A 285 21.05 -4.86 -10.32
C LEU A 285 21.20 -6.06 -9.38
N TYR A 286 20.09 -6.73 -9.04
CA TYR A 286 20.13 -7.89 -8.14
C TYR A 286 20.62 -9.18 -8.81
N THR A 287 20.69 -9.22 -10.12
CA THR A 287 21.09 -10.40 -10.89
C THR A 287 22.47 -10.28 -11.52
N GLN A 288 23.21 -9.25 -11.17
CA GLN A 288 24.61 -9.11 -11.61
C GLN A 288 25.45 -10.27 -11.08
N GLN A 289 26.38 -10.75 -11.92
CA GLN A 289 27.18 -11.94 -11.58
C GLN A 289 28.07 -11.74 -10.36
N ASN A 290 28.44 -10.50 -10.07
CA ASN A 290 29.30 -10.13 -8.94
C ASN A 290 28.50 -9.72 -7.69
N LEU A 291 27.19 -9.98 -7.62
CA LEU A 291 26.43 -9.75 -6.41
C LEU A 291 26.86 -10.71 -5.30
N ASP A 292 27.36 -10.17 -4.21
CA ASP A 292 27.76 -10.93 -3.02
C ASP A 292 26.59 -11.02 -2.03
N HIS A 293 25.97 -12.19 -1.92
CA HIS A 293 24.87 -12.43 -1.00
C HIS A 293 25.24 -12.27 0.47
N ALA A 294 26.49 -12.52 0.85
CA ALA A 294 26.93 -12.31 2.24
C ALA A 294 26.99 -10.82 2.57
N LYS A 295 27.45 -9.99 1.63
CA LYS A 295 27.43 -8.53 1.77
C LYS A 295 26.00 -7.98 1.81
N LEU A 296 25.08 -8.52 0.98
CA LEU A 296 23.68 -8.16 1.02
C LEU A 296 23.07 -8.48 2.38
N SER A 297 23.22 -9.72 2.84
CA SER A 297 22.68 -10.17 4.14
C SER A 297 23.23 -9.34 5.30
N LYS A 298 24.54 -9.01 5.27
CA LYS A 298 25.16 -8.12 6.27
C LYS A 298 24.58 -6.69 6.22
N LEU A 299 24.34 -6.14 5.03
CA LEU A 299 23.69 -4.83 4.92
C LEU A 299 22.30 -4.84 5.57
N LEU A 300 21.52 -5.91 5.33
CA LEU A 300 20.20 -6.08 5.94
C LEU A 300 20.29 -6.17 7.47
N ASP A 301 21.30 -6.88 8.02
CA ASP A 301 21.56 -6.90 9.46
C ASP A 301 21.89 -5.50 10.03
N ASP A 302 22.71 -4.74 9.32
CA ASP A 302 23.08 -3.38 9.72
C ASP A 302 21.86 -2.43 9.65
N MET A 303 21.01 -2.57 8.65
CA MET A 303 19.73 -1.82 8.57
C MET A 303 18.85 -2.13 9.79
N VAL A 304 18.70 -3.41 10.14
CA VAL A 304 17.94 -3.83 11.34
C VAL A 304 18.54 -3.23 12.60
N ALA A 305 19.86 -3.38 12.80
CA ALA A 305 20.56 -2.90 13.99
C ALA A 305 20.45 -1.38 14.17
N LYS A 306 20.39 -0.62 13.08
CA LYS A 306 20.26 0.84 13.07
C LYS A 306 18.82 1.33 13.01
N GLY A 307 17.83 0.44 12.92
CA GLY A 307 16.41 0.77 12.85
C GLY A 307 15.99 1.41 11.52
N VAL A 308 16.75 1.18 10.45
CA VAL A 308 16.42 1.68 9.12
C VAL A 308 15.26 0.87 8.55
N ALA A 309 14.17 1.53 8.14
CA ALA A 309 13.03 0.89 7.51
C ALA A 309 13.24 0.72 5.98
N TRP A 310 12.48 -0.19 5.39
CA TRP A 310 12.45 -0.39 3.93
C TRP A 310 11.03 -0.28 3.40
N SER A 311 10.80 0.67 2.48
CA SER A 311 9.57 0.86 1.73
C SER A 311 9.80 0.40 0.28
N PRO A 312 9.53 -0.86 -0.07
CA PRO A 312 9.97 -1.42 -1.34
C PRO A 312 9.22 -0.87 -2.55
N THR A 313 7.95 -0.47 -2.42
CA THR A 313 7.12 0.05 -3.54
C THR A 313 7.15 -0.84 -4.78
N MET A 314 6.93 -2.13 -4.59
CA MET A 314 7.07 -3.12 -5.67
C MET A 314 6.10 -2.86 -6.81
N SER A 315 4.88 -2.38 -6.52
CA SER A 315 3.84 -2.12 -7.52
C SER A 315 4.27 -1.12 -8.60
N THR A 316 5.10 -0.14 -8.25
CA THR A 316 5.63 0.86 -9.19
C THR A 316 6.39 0.23 -10.35
N TYR A 317 7.16 -0.82 -10.08
CA TYR A 317 8.03 -1.46 -11.07
C TYR A 317 7.42 -2.70 -11.71
N GLU A 318 6.18 -3.07 -11.38
CA GLU A 318 5.56 -4.28 -11.91
C GLU A 318 5.44 -4.26 -13.44
N ALA A 319 5.16 -3.10 -14.03
CA ALA A 319 5.12 -2.94 -15.49
C ALA A 319 6.45 -3.29 -16.18
N ALA A 320 7.57 -3.20 -15.47
CA ALA A 320 8.88 -3.58 -16.01
C ALA A 320 9.03 -5.10 -16.19
N ARG A 321 8.35 -5.88 -15.36
CA ARG A 321 8.41 -7.35 -15.44
C ARG A 321 7.21 -7.97 -16.15
N ASP A 322 6.08 -7.28 -16.23
CA ASP A 322 4.82 -7.78 -16.81
C ASP A 322 3.97 -6.63 -17.36
N LEU A 323 4.44 -6.01 -18.44
CA LEU A 323 3.80 -4.87 -19.07
C LEU A 323 2.39 -5.17 -19.55
N ILE A 324 2.17 -6.34 -20.16
CA ILE A 324 0.86 -6.73 -20.71
C ILE A 324 -0.17 -6.81 -19.59
N ARG A 325 0.17 -7.39 -18.46
CA ARG A 325 -0.70 -7.45 -17.29
C ARG A 325 -1.02 -6.04 -16.79
N ALA A 326 0.02 -5.21 -16.60
CA ALA A 326 -0.13 -3.85 -16.13
C ALA A 326 -1.06 -3.01 -17.03
N GLN A 327 -1.01 -3.20 -18.34
CA GLN A 327 -1.87 -2.50 -19.31
C GLN A 327 -3.32 -3.02 -19.36
N ASN A 328 -3.60 -4.19 -18.80
CA ASN A 328 -4.91 -4.85 -18.89
C ASN A 328 -5.59 -5.02 -17.53
N LEU A 329 -5.23 -4.21 -16.53
CA LEU A 329 -5.88 -4.26 -15.23
C LEU A 329 -7.37 -3.87 -15.34
N PRO A 330 -8.29 -4.61 -14.67
CA PRO A 330 -9.73 -4.49 -14.87
C PRO A 330 -10.28 -3.08 -14.65
N TRP A 331 -9.71 -2.34 -13.69
CA TRP A 331 -10.17 -1.00 -13.33
C TRP A 331 -9.80 0.10 -14.34
N TYR A 332 -8.83 -0.10 -15.22
CA TYR A 332 -8.44 0.94 -16.20
C TYR A 332 -9.56 1.33 -17.14
N ARG A 333 -10.37 0.39 -17.56
CA ARG A 333 -11.47 0.67 -18.50
C ARG A 333 -12.40 1.78 -17.98
N GLU A 334 -12.67 1.83 -16.69
CA GLU A 334 -13.63 2.73 -16.07
C GLU A 334 -13.01 3.88 -15.28
N LEU A 335 -11.84 3.67 -14.69
CA LEU A 335 -11.22 4.62 -13.76
C LEU A 335 -10.05 5.40 -14.35
N LEU A 336 -9.44 4.94 -15.44
CA LEU A 336 -8.31 5.66 -16.02
C LEU A 336 -8.79 6.97 -16.66
N HIS A 337 -8.32 8.10 -16.10
CA HIS A 337 -8.62 9.42 -16.64
C HIS A 337 -7.97 9.61 -18.01
N PRO A 338 -8.62 10.30 -18.99
CA PRO A 338 -8.05 10.50 -20.33
C PRO A 338 -6.68 11.15 -20.37
N SER A 339 -6.36 12.00 -19.40
CA SER A 339 -5.01 12.59 -19.28
C SER A 339 -3.95 11.53 -18.93
N LEU A 340 -4.28 10.55 -18.07
CA LEU A 340 -3.39 9.42 -17.78
C LEU A 340 -3.29 8.48 -19.00
N GLU A 341 -4.40 8.22 -19.70
CA GLU A 341 -4.35 7.46 -20.96
C GLU A 341 -3.37 8.09 -21.95
N GLU A 342 -3.37 9.42 -22.05
CA GLU A 342 -2.44 10.15 -22.93
C GLU A 342 -1.00 10.10 -22.39
N TYR A 343 -0.86 10.25 -21.07
CA TYR A 343 0.44 10.24 -20.42
C TYR A 343 1.15 8.89 -20.56
N TYR A 344 0.40 7.78 -20.50
CA TYR A 344 0.95 6.42 -20.59
C TYR A 344 1.23 5.95 -22.03
N LYS A 345 0.96 6.76 -23.05
CA LYS A 345 1.38 6.41 -24.41
C LYS A 345 2.90 6.35 -24.51
N PRO A 346 3.46 5.41 -25.30
CA PRO A 346 4.89 5.30 -25.51
C PRO A 346 5.54 6.64 -25.86
N SER A 347 6.62 6.99 -25.16
CA SER A 347 7.35 8.25 -25.37
C SER A 347 8.80 8.07 -24.94
N MET A 348 9.72 8.61 -25.72
CA MET A 348 11.14 8.61 -25.38
C MET A 348 11.53 9.70 -24.37
N THR A 349 10.60 10.61 -24.05
CA THR A 349 10.90 11.81 -23.24
C THR A 349 9.99 11.96 -22.03
N ARG A 350 8.90 11.20 -21.95
CA ARG A 350 8.00 11.25 -20.79
C ARG A 350 8.48 10.35 -19.67
N HIS A 351 8.38 10.86 -18.46
CA HIS A 351 8.56 10.05 -17.26
C HIS A 351 7.50 8.94 -17.20
N GLY A 352 7.92 7.70 -16.92
CA GLY A 352 7.02 6.57 -16.73
C GLY A 352 6.70 5.71 -17.94
N THR A 353 7.29 5.98 -19.10
CA THR A 353 7.16 5.13 -20.29
C THR A 353 8.48 4.49 -20.69
N PHE A 354 9.25 4.10 -19.73
CA PHE A 354 10.63 3.56 -19.85
C PHE A 354 10.73 2.27 -20.67
N TRP A 355 9.62 1.53 -20.84
CA TRP A 355 9.57 0.32 -21.68
C TRP A 355 9.56 0.63 -23.18
N THR A 356 9.50 1.90 -23.60
CA THR A 356 9.49 2.29 -25.00
C THR A 356 10.76 1.77 -25.69
N GLY A 357 10.58 0.92 -26.68
CA GLY A 357 11.69 0.27 -27.41
C GLY A 357 12.29 -0.96 -26.70
N TRP A 358 11.71 -1.41 -25.58
CA TRP A 358 12.14 -2.64 -24.92
C TRP A 358 11.76 -3.88 -25.73
N THR A 359 12.52 -4.94 -25.49
CA THR A 359 12.26 -6.31 -25.99
C THR A 359 11.91 -7.22 -24.82
N ALA A 360 11.50 -8.44 -25.10
CA ALA A 360 11.28 -9.45 -24.07
C ALA A 360 12.51 -9.70 -23.17
N THR A 361 13.71 -9.35 -23.63
CA THR A 361 14.93 -9.48 -22.83
C THR A 361 14.89 -8.64 -21.56
N GLN A 362 14.43 -7.39 -21.65
CA GLN A 362 14.31 -6.51 -20.48
C GLN A 362 13.28 -7.03 -19.48
N GLU A 363 12.12 -7.50 -19.94
CA GLU A 363 11.13 -8.11 -19.04
C GLU A 363 11.68 -9.35 -18.33
N VAL A 364 12.41 -10.22 -19.03
CA VAL A 364 13.03 -11.43 -18.44
C VAL A 364 14.03 -11.03 -17.35
N ARG A 365 14.86 -10.00 -17.61
CA ARG A 365 15.81 -9.48 -16.62
C ARG A 365 15.10 -8.91 -15.40
N TRP A 366 14.03 -8.15 -15.60
CA TRP A 366 13.23 -7.60 -14.53
C TRP A 366 12.53 -8.69 -13.70
N ARG A 367 12.01 -9.75 -14.32
CA ARG A 367 11.43 -10.88 -13.58
C ARG A 367 12.45 -11.54 -12.66
N LYS A 368 13.67 -11.76 -13.13
CA LYS A 368 14.76 -12.32 -12.31
C LYS A 368 15.16 -11.35 -11.19
N ASN A 369 15.28 -10.06 -11.50
CA ASN A 369 15.61 -9.03 -10.53
C ASN A 369 14.54 -8.99 -9.40
N TYR A 370 13.27 -9.08 -9.76
CA TYR A 370 12.16 -9.13 -8.79
C TYR A 370 12.27 -10.31 -7.83
N GLN A 371 12.63 -11.49 -8.32
CA GLN A 371 12.77 -12.68 -7.46
C GLN A 371 13.82 -12.46 -6.37
N VAL A 372 14.97 -11.92 -6.74
CA VAL A 372 16.06 -11.64 -5.77
C VAL A 372 15.66 -10.49 -4.84
N TRP A 373 15.04 -9.44 -5.38
CA TRP A 373 14.56 -8.31 -4.58
C TRP A 373 13.50 -8.74 -3.55
N MET A 374 12.48 -9.49 -3.96
CA MET A 374 11.45 -10.02 -3.05
C MET A 374 12.06 -10.92 -1.96
N ALA A 375 13.02 -11.77 -2.33
CA ALA A 375 13.73 -12.60 -1.37
C ALA A 375 14.52 -11.75 -0.35
N ALA A 376 15.17 -10.67 -0.81
CA ALA A 376 15.90 -9.74 0.06
C ALA A 376 14.95 -9.00 1.03
N VAL A 377 13.77 -8.53 0.56
CA VAL A 377 12.76 -7.89 1.42
C VAL A 377 12.26 -8.87 2.47
N ARG A 378 12.01 -10.13 2.07
CA ARG A 378 11.60 -11.18 3.02
C ARG A 378 12.70 -11.49 4.03
N GLU A 379 13.95 -11.63 3.60
CA GLU A 379 15.09 -11.84 4.51
C GLU A 379 15.19 -10.69 5.52
N PHE A 380 15.09 -9.44 5.05
CA PHE A 380 15.11 -8.27 5.93
C PHE A 380 14.03 -8.33 7.01
N ALA A 381 12.80 -8.67 6.65
CA ALA A 381 11.70 -8.81 7.60
C ALA A 381 11.94 -9.96 8.61
N LEU A 382 12.46 -11.12 8.15
CA LEU A 382 12.79 -12.26 9.00
C LEU A 382 13.91 -11.93 10.02
N LYS A 383 14.83 -11.03 9.67
CA LYS A 383 15.85 -10.48 10.58
C LYS A 383 15.27 -9.46 11.59
N GLY A 384 13.98 -9.14 11.51
CA GLY A 384 13.30 -8.16 12.37
C GLY A 384 13.22 -6.76 11.77
N GLY A 385 13.52 -6.60 10.49
CA GLY A 385 13.45 -5.33 9.77
C GLY A 385 12.03 -4.78 9.64
N ILE A 386 11.92 -3.46 9.53
CA ILE A 386 10.66 -2.76 9.37
C ILE A 386 10.38 -2.58 7.88
N VAL A 387 9.54 -3.46 7.32
CA VAL A 387 9.03 -3.33 5.96
C VAL A 387 7.72 -2.56 5.99
N THR A 388 7.50 -1.65 5.03
CA THR A 388 6.25 -0.89 4.88
C THR A 388 5.68 -1.06 3.48
N THR A 389 4.50 -0.49 3.23
CA THR A 389 3.89 -0.42 1.91
C THR A 389 3.84 1.02 1.41
N GLY A 390 4.11 1.20 0.11
CA GLY A 390 4.00 2.44 -0.61
C GLY A 390 3.70 2.14 -2.07
N ASP A 391 2.93 2.98 -2.76
CA ASP A 391 2.56 2.68 -4.15
C ASP A 391 3.31 3.51 -5.19
N ASP A 392 3.93 4.62 -4.78
CA ASP A 392 4.65 5.52 -5.69
C ASP A 392 3.88 5.72 -7.03
N ALA A 393 2.56 5.93 -6.89
CA ALA A 393 1.60 5.81 -7.99
C ALA A 393 1.58 7.04 -8.90
N GLY A 394 0.96 6.85 -10.06
CA GLY A 394 0.58 7.90 -11.00
C GLY A 394 1.49 8.05 -12.21
N TYR A 395 2.71 7.53 -12.18
CA TYR A 395 3.63 7.65 -13.31
C TYR A 395 3.59 6.47 -14.28
N LEU A 396 3.32 5.26 -13.77
CA LEU A 396 3.59 4.03 -14.48
C LEU A 396 2.31 3.22 -14.66
N TYR A 397 2.22 2.45 -15.75
CA TYR A 397 1.19 1.43 -15.86
C TYR A 397 1.27 0.46 -14.68
N GLY A 398 0.10 0.06 -14.18
CA GLY A 398 -0.02 -0.82 -13.03
C GLY A 398 -0.19 -0.09 -11.70
N SER A 399 0.32 1.12 -11.60
CA SER A 399 0.31 1.91 -10.38
C SER A 399 -0.67 3.09 -10.46
N LEU A 400 -1.98 2.80 -10.63
CA LEU A 400 -3.02 3.82 -10.49
C LEU A 400 -3.14 4.23 -9.02
N TYR A 401 -3.33 5.52 -8.75
CA TYR A 401 -3.49 6.08 -7.41
C TYR A 401 -4.39 5.22 -6.52
N GLY A 402 -3.91 4.81 -5.37
CA GLY A 402 -4.59 3.92 -4.44
C GLY A 402 -4.66 2.45 -4.89
N PHE A 403 -4.93 2.17 -6.18
CA PHE A 403 -4.92 0.78 -6.68
C PHE A 403 -3.51 0.18 -6.70
N GLY A 404 -2.48 1.02 -6.79
CA GLY A 404 -1.10 0.62 -6.56
C GLY A 404 -0.91 0.00 -5.18
N ILE A 405 -1.57 0.53 -4.13
CA ILE A 405 -1.54 -0.05 -2.78
C ILE A 405 -2.20 -1.44 -2.76
N SER A 406 -3.37 -1.61 -3.38
CA SER A 406 -4.00 -2.94 -3.45
C SER A 406 -3.06 -3.94 -4.11
N ARG A 407 -2.34 -3.52 -5.15
CA ARG A 407 -1.37 -4.37 -5.83
C ARG A 407 -0.09 -4.60 -5.01
N GLU A 408 0.36 -3.60 -4.25
CA GLU A 408 1.50 -3.71 -3.34
C GLU A 408 1.26 -4.80 -2.28
N LEU A 409 0.03 -4.88 -1.72
CA LEU A 409 -0.33 -5.95 -0.77
C LEU A 409 -0.20 -7.34 -1.39
N GLU A 410 -0.69 -7.53 -2.64
CA GLU A 410 -0.56 -8.80 -3.36
C GLU A 410 0.91 -9.13 -3.67
N LEU A 411 1.75 -8.14 -3.99
CA LEU A 411 3.17 -8.35 -4.25
C LEU A 411 3.96 -8.72 -2.99
N HIS A 412 3.57 -8.21 -1.83
CA HIS A 412 4.11 -8.68 -0.56
C HIS A 412 3.73 -10.15 -0.29
N GLU A 413 2.50 -10.56 -0.59
CA GLU A 413 2.11 -11.96 -0.50
C GLU A 413 2.90 -12.83 -1.49
N GLU A 414 3.10 -12.37 -2.73
CA GLU A 414 3.96 -13.02 -3.73
C GLU A 414 5.42 -13.17 -3.25
N ALA A 415 5.93 -12.19 -2.48
CA ALA A 415 7.24 -12.27 -1.83
C ALA A 415 7.28 -13.30 -0.68
N GLY A 416 6.16 -13.96 -0.37
CA GLY A 416 6.03 -15.03 0.62
C GLY A 416 5.65 -14.56 2.02
N PHE A 417 5.13 -13.36 2.18
CA PHE A 417 4.59 -12.90 3.46
C PHE A 417 3.18 -13.45 3.70
N HIS A 418 2.90 -13.85 4.93
CA HIS A 418 1.55 -14.21 5.35
C HIS A 418 0.64 -12.95 5.37
N PRO A 419 -0.67 -13.04 5.06
CA PRO A 419 -1.57 -11.89 5.10
C PRO A 419 -1.48 -11.03 6.36
N LEU A 420 -1.34 -11.62 7.56
CA LEU A 420 -1.13 -10.86 8.80
C LEU A 420 0.16 -10.02 8.78
N GLU A 421 1.23 -10.51 8.17
CA GLU A 421 2.48 -9.76 8.00
C GLU A 421 2.28 -8.63 7.01
N VAL A 422 1.60 -8.89 5.90
CA VAL A 422 1.26 -7.86 4.89
C VAL A 422 0.44 -6.73 5.52
N LEU A 423 -0.60 -7.06 6.29
CA LEU A 423 -1.41 -6.07 6.98
C LEU A 423 -0.60 -5.30 8.04
N LYS A 424 0.35 -5.93 8.71
CA LYS A 424 1.31 -5.25 9.60
C LYS A 424 2.16 -4.23 8.83
N HIS A 425 2.66 -4.59 7.64
CA HIS A 425 3.44 -3.68 6.80
C HIS A 425 2.61 -2.45 6.41
N ALA A 426 1.36 -2.65 6.04
CA ALA A 426 0.45 -1.62 5.57
C ALA A 426 -0.14 -0.73 6.69
N THR A 427 -0.02 -1.12 7.95
CA THR A 427 -0.67 -0.42 9.07
C THR A 427 0.34 -0.01 10.14
N THR A 428 0.70 -0.93 11.03
CA THR A 428 1.53 -0.63 12.21
C THR A 428 2.95 -0.20 11.85
N ASN A 429 3.58 -0.88 10.87
CA ASN A 429 4.92 -0.50 10.43
C ASN A 429 4.90 0.86 9.72
N GLY A 430 3.88 1.12 8.88
CA GLY A 430 3.68 2.43 8.27
C GLY A 430 3.53 3.52 9.33
N ALA A 431 2.66 3.31 10.33
CA ALA A 431 2.48 4.24 11.45
C ALA A 431 3.79 4.51 12.19
N LYS A 432 4.61 3.47 12.41
CA LYS A 432 5.91 3.59 13.07
C LYS A 432 6.89 4.44 12.27
N VAL A 433 6.96 4.25 10.94
CA VAL A 433 7.88 4.99 10.07
C VAL A 433 7.57 6.47 10.00
N ILE A 434 6.29 6.84 10.16
CA ILE A 434 5.88 8.25 10.21
C ILE A 434 5.80 8.81 11.64
N GLY A 435 6.22 8.05 12.67
CA GLY A 435 6.24 8.48 14.07
C GLY A 435 4.86 8.61 14.72
N MET A 436 3.88 7.83 14.28
CA MET A 436 2.49 7.88 14.80
C MET A 436 2.00 6.53 15.38
N GLU A 437 2.88 5.61 15.70
CA GLU A 437 2.56 4.25 16.17
C GLU A 437 1.75 4.18 17.47
N GLU A 438 1.82 5.22 18.30
CA GLU A 438 1.05 5.33 19.54
C GLU A 438 -0.39 5.80 19.30
N ARG A 439 -0.73 6.18 18.06
CA ARG A 439 -2.03 6.76 17.71
C ARG A 439 -2.69 6.11 16.50
N LEU A 440 -1.94 5.47 15.62
CA LEU A 440 -2.40 4.88 14.36
C LEU A 440 -1.96 3.41 14.20
N GLY A 441 -2.55 2.74 13.23
CA GLY A 441 -2.17 1.39 12.80
C GLY A 441 -2.71 0.26 13.70
N ARG A 442 -3.63 0.57 14.62
CA ARG A 442 -4.28 -0.43 15.51
C ARG A 442 -5.75 -0.12 15.72
N VAL A 443 -6.56 -1.17 15.83
CA VAL A 443 -7.93 -1.06 16.36
C VAL A 443 -7.85 -1.23 17.87
N ARG A 444 -7.72 -0.12 18.58
CA ARG A 444 -7.53 -0.08 20.03
C ARG A 444 -8.18 1.16 20.62
N VAL A 445 -8.81 1.02 21.79
CA VAL A 445 -9.39 2.15 22.52
C VAL A 445 -8.33 3.22 22.78
N GLY A 446 -8.66 4.48 22.50
CA GLY A 446 -7.80 5.66 22.59
C GLY A 446 -7.02 5.97 21.31
N PHE A 447 -6.99 5.07 20.32
CA PHE A 447 -6.37 5.32 19.02
C PHE A 447 -7.31 6.15 18.13
N ILE A 448 -6.73 6.85 17.17
CA ILE A 448 -7.48 7.57 16.13
C ILE A 448 -8.33 6.56 15.36
N ALA A 449 -9.56 6.91 15.09
CA ALA A 449 -10.50 6.06 14.38
C ALA A 449 -10.26 6.10 12.86
N ASP A 450 -9.09 5.59 12.47
CA ASP A 450 -8.70 5.32 11.10
C ASP A 450 -8.90 3.83 10.85
N LEU A 451 -10.03 3.47 10.21
CA LEU A 451 -10.49 2.09 10.09
C LEU A 451 -10.98 1.77 8.67
N LEU A 452 -10.96 0.49 8.33
CA LEU A 452 -11.61 -0.05 7.13
C LEU A 452 -12.71 -1.03 7.54
N VAL A 453 -13.84 -0.99 6.83
CA VAL A 453 -14.87 -2.04 6.87
C VAL A 453 -14.84 -2.77 5.54
N ILE A 454 -14.55 -4.07 5.57
CA ILE A 454 -14.23 -4.87 4.40
C ILE A 454 -15.24 -6.01 4.26
N ASN A 455 -15.78 -6.18 3.06
CA ASN A 455 -16.58 -7.35 2.71
C ASN A 455 -15.65 -8.54 2.43
N GLY A 456 -15.69 -9.54 3.29
CA GLY A 456 -14.81 -10.72 3.18
C GLY A 456 -13.60 -10.67 4.11
N ASN A 457 -12.90 -11.79 4.20
CA ASN A 457 -11.79 -12.00 5.13
C ASN A 457 -10.44 -11.70 4.45
N PRO A 458 -9.77 -10.58 4.77
CA PRO A 458 -8.48 -10.26 4.17
C PRO A 458 -7.34 -11.18 4.64
N LEU A 459 -7.56 -11.99 5.69
CA LEU A 459 -6.59 -12.98 6.14
C LEU A 459 -6.63 -14.29 5.34
N GLU A 460 -7.72 -14.52 4.61
CA GLU A 460 -7.87 -15.64 3.67
C GLU A 460 -7.49 -15.22 2.25
N ASN A 461 -7.87 -13.99 1.87
CA ASN A 461 -7.63 -13.48 0.53
C ASN A 461 -7.47 -11.96 0.55
N LEU A 462 -6.25 -11.46 0.40
CA LEU A 462 -5.96 -10.02 0.39
C LEU A 462 -6.64 -9.27 -0.76
N ARG A 463 -7.03 -9.95 -1.84
CA ARG A 463 -7.71 -9.33 -2.99
C ARG A 463 -9.09 -8.78 -2.64
N VAL A 464 -9.69 -9.23 -1.52
CA VAL A 464 -10.94 -8.61 -1.00
C VAL A 464 -10.75 -7.17 -0.54
N MET A 465 -9.52 -6.72 -0.37
CA MET A 465 -9.21 -5.31 -0.06
C MET A 465 -9.19 -4.40 -1.29
N ASN A 466 -9.34 -4.95 -2.51
CA ASN A 466 -9.46 -4.11 -3.69
C ASN A 466 -10.79 -3.32 -3.63
N PRO A 467 -10.80 -2.00 -3.90
CA PRO A 467 -12.03 -1.18 -3.86
C PRO A 467 -13.15 -1.69 -4.74
N TYR A 468 -12.81 -2.34 -5.84
CA TYR A 468 -13.76 -2.98 -6.75
C TYR A 468 -14.21 -4.37 -6.33
N GLY A 469 -13.65 -4.91 -5.23
CA GLY A 469 -13.76 -6.33 -4.92
C GLY A 469 -12.93 -7.17 -5.88
N THR A 470 -13.22 -8.45 -5.92
CA THR A 470 -12.54 -9.44 -6.76
C THR A 470 -13.50 -10.53 -7.20
N ASP A 471 -13.15 -11.21 -8.28
CA ASP A 471 -13.86 -12.43 -8.66
C ASP A 471 -13.37 -13.58 -7.79
N LEU A 472 -14.29 -14.13 -7.02
CA LEU A 472 -14.10 -15.26 -6.12
C LEU A 472 -14.62 -16.53 -6.79
N MET A 473 -13.94 -17.64 -6.59
CA MET A 473 -14.42 -18.95 -7.03
C MET A 473 -15.42 -19.48 -6.00
N SER A 474 -16.56 -19.93 -6.46
CA SER A 474 -17.58 -20.60 -5.65
C SER A 474 -17.81 -22.02 -6.15
N TYR A 475 -17.85 -22.98 -5.25
CA TYR A 475 -18.23 -24.37 -5.50
C TYR A 475 -19.46 -24.73 -4.69
N ASN A 476 -20.55 -25.12 -5.36
CA ASN A 476 -21.85 -25.39 -4.70
C ASN A 476 -22.29 -24.26 -3.76
N GLY A 477 -22.06 -22.98 -4.14
CA GLY A 477 -22.43 -21.81 -3.37
C GLY A 477 -21.52 -21.48 -2.19
N ARG A 478 -20.42 -22.19 -2.00
CA ARG A 478 -19.38 -21.86 -1.01
C ARG A 478 -18.20 -21.21 -1.73
N ILE A 479 -17.70 -20.12 -1.18
CA ILE A 479 -16.48 -19.48 -1.68
C ILE A 479 -15.30 -20.42 -1.43
N ILE A 480 -14.52 -20.64 -2.49
CA ILE A 480 -13.28 -21.40 -2.46
C ILE A 480 -12.20 -20.49 -3.03
N ASP A 481 -11.31 -19.97 -2.19
CA ASP A 481 -10.25 -19.06 -2.61
C ASP A 481 -9.07 -19.79 -3.23
N ASN A 482 -8.87 -21.05 -2.83
CA ASN A 482 -7.83 -21.91 -3.36
C ASN A 482 -8.43 -23.05 -4.17
N TYR A 483 -7.89 -23.26 -5.36
CA TYR A 483 -8.17 -24.45 -6.15
C TYR A 483 -7.71 -25.69 -5.36
N SER A 484 -8.65 -26.41 -4.72
CA SER A 484 -8.34 -27.73 -4.20
C SER A 484 -8.26 -28.69 -5.39
N GLY A 485 -7.31 -29.61 -5.39
CA GLY A 485 -7.16 -30.60 -6.46
C GLY A 485 -8.39 -31.47 -6.74
N ASP A 486 -9.42 -31.36 -5.90
CA ASP A 486 -10.69 -32.06 -6.00
C ASP A 486 -11.69 -31.40 -6.97
N VAL A 487 -11.45 -30.15 -7.36
CA VAL A 487 -12.30 -29.41 -8.29
C VAL A 487 -11.71 -29.51 -9.70
N LYS A 488 -12.43 -30.19 -10.60
CA LYS A 488 -11.98 -30.34 -11.99
C LYS A 488 -12.23 -29.08 -12.81
N PRO A 489 -11.29 -28.68 -13.69
CA PRO A 489 -11.55 -27.62 -14.66
C PRO A 489 -12.83 -27.91 -15.46
N GLY A 490 -13.72 -26.93 -15.57
CA GLY A 490 -15.01 -27.06 -16.27
C GLY A 490 -16.11 -27.74 -15.45
N ASP A 491 -15.93 -27.96 -14.15
CA ASP A 491 -17.01 -28.46 -13.27
C ASP A 491 -18.16 -27.42 -13.26
N PRO A 492 -19.40 -27.83 -13.61
CA PRO A 492 -20.55 -26.92 -13.68
C PRO A 492 -20.95 -26.32 -12.32
N ASN A 493 -20.48 -26.91 -11.23
CA ASN A 493 -20.70 -26.40 -9.88
C ASN A 493 -19.73 -25.29 -9.49
N VAL A 494 -18.69 -25.05 -10.29
CA VAL A 494 -17.76 -23.93 -10.12
C VAL A 494 -18.33 -22.71 -10.81
N LYS A 495 -18.47 -21.64 -10.07
CA LYS A 495 -18.94 -20.34 -10.58
C LYS A 495 -17.99 -19.24 -10.12
N SER A 496 -17.77 -18.26 -10.98
CA SER A 496 -17.18 -16.99 -10.56
C SER A 496 -18.28 -16.15 -9.91
N VAL A 497 -18.01 -15.64 -8.71
CA VAL A 497 -18.90 -14.74 -7.97
C VAL A 497 -18.10 -13.49 -7.65
N HIS A 498 -18.58 -12.36 -8.11
CA HIS A 498 -17.96 -11.09 -7.74
C HIS A 498 -18.30 -10.76 -6.27
N GLY A 499 -17.28 -10.46 -5.47
CA GLY A 499 -17.45 -10.18 -4.03
C GLY A 499 -16.24 -9.49 -3.44
N GLY A 500 -16.25 -9.29 -2.14
CA GLY A 500 -15.20 -8.54 -1.45
C GLY A 500 -15.38 -7.03 -1.59
N GLY A 501 -14.31 -6.30 -1.42
CA GLY A 501 -14.23 -4.86 -1.51
C GLY A 501 -14.26 -4.14 -0.17
N ILE A 502 -13.54 -3.03 -0.08
CA ILE A 502 -13.67 -2.10 1.03
C ILE A 502 -15.02 -1.39 0.87
N GLU A 503 -15.87 -1.47 1.90
CA GLU A 503 -17.17 -0.77 1.89
C GLU A 503 -17.05 0.63 2.48
N TRP A 504 -16.30 0.75 3.58
CA TRP A 504 -16.06 2.02 4.24
C TRP A 504 -14.58 2.21 4.54
N THR A 505 -14.08 3.37 4.21
CA THR A 505 -12.85 3.92 4.76
C THR A 505 -13.22 4.99 5.77
N ILE A 506 -12.75 4.86 7.00
CA ILE A 506 -13.04 5.80 8.08
C ILE A 506 -11.72 6.48 8.44
N LYS A 507 -11.68 7.80 8.35
CA LYS A 507 -10.52 8.61 8.70
C LYS A 507 -10.93 9.65 9.75
N ASP A 508 -10.21 9.71 10.86
CA ASP A 508 -10.54 10.59 11.99
C ASP A 508 -12.01 10.43 12.43
N GLY A 509 -12.55 9.20 12.37
CA GLY A 509 -13.95 8.90 12.70
C GLY A 509 -14.96 9.32 11.63
N ILE A 510 -14.55 9.93 10.53
CA ILE A 510 -15.42 10.34 9.42
C ILE A 510 -15.54 9.17 8.43
N PRO A 511 -16.75 8.66 8.15
CA PRO A 511 -16.97 7.55 7.25
C PRO A 511 -17.00 8.01 5.77
N TYR A 512 -16.20 7.38 4.94
CA TYR A 512 -16.20 7.55 3.49
C TYR A 512 -16.70 6.25 2.84
N HIS A 513 -17.86 6.29 2.20
CA HIS A 513 -18.45 5.15 1.51
C HIS A 513 -17.72 4.90 0.19
N VAL A 514 -17.01 3.79 0.09
CA VAL A 514 -16.12 3.49 -1.04
C VAL A 514 -16.88 3.41 -2.36
N PRO A 515 -18.05 2.76 -2.47
CA PRO A 515 -18.82 2.79 -3.73
C PRO A 515 -19.20 4.21 -4.18
N THR A 516 -19.42 5.15 -3.24
CA THR A 516 -19.69 6.56 -3.58
C THR A 516 -18.43 7.23 -4.11
N LEU A 517 -17.28 7.05 -3.46
CA LEU A 517 -15.99 7.57 -3.95
C LEU A 517 -15.67 7.08 -5.36
N ILE A 518 -15.85 5.79 -5.62
CA ILE A 518 -15.64 5.19 -6.94
C ILE A 518 -16.60 5.78 -7.98
N LYS A 519 -17.86 5.99 -7.61
CA LYS A 519 -18.83 6.66 -8.51
C LYS A 519 -18.38 8.08 -8.85
N GLU A 520 -17.95 8.86 -7.87
CA GLU A 520 -17.43 10.21 -8.09
C GLU A 520 -16.21 10.22 -9.01
N VAL A 521 -15.30 9.24 -8.85
CA VAL A 521 -14.16 9.06 -9.78
C VAL A 521 -14.64 8.78 -11.20
N LYS A 522 -15.60 7.86 -11.38
CA LYS A 522 -16.20 7.58 -12.70
C LYS A 522 -16.82 8.83 -13.33
N ASP A 523 -17.50 9.65 -12.53
CA ASP A 523 -18.10 10.90 -12.98
C ASP A 523 -17.02 11.91 -13.46
N LEU A 524 -15.86 11.98 -12.75
CA LEU A 524 -14.72 12.80 -13.17
C LEU A 524 -14.10 12.28 -14.48
N VAL A 525 -13.92 10.98 -14.61
CA VAL A 525 -13.42 10.33 -15.84
C VAL A 525 -14.35 10.60 -17.02
N ALA A 526 -15.66 10.47 -16.82
CA ALA A 526 -16.66 10.74 -17.86
C ALA A 526 -16.63 12.21 -18.32
N LYS A 527 -16.50 13.16 -17.38
CA LYS A 527 -16.32 14.58 -17.69
C LYS A 527 -15.03 14.84 -18.49
N GLY A 528 -13.93 14.23 -18.12
CA GLY A 528 -12.65 14.32 -18.84
C GLY A 528 -12.77 13.78 -20.27
N ARG A 529 -13.43 12.64 -20.47
CA ARG A 529 -13.69 12.05 -21.81
C ARG A 529 -14.55 12.96 -22.67
N ALA A 530 -15.62 13.53 -22.13
CA ALA A 530 -16.48 14.46 -22.85
C ALA A 530 -15.75 15.75 -23.25
N ALA A 531 -14.88 16.28 -22.42
CA ALA A 531 -14.06 17.44 -22.74
C ALA A 531 -13.10 17.17 -23.90
N ARG A 532 -12.45 16.00 -23.91
CA ARG A 532 -11.52 15.58 -24.97
C ARG A 532 -12.23 15.44 -26.33
N THR A 533 -13.43 14.87 -26.34
CA THR A 533 -14.20 14.71 -27.59
C THR A 533 -14.55 16.07 -28.25
N ARG A 534 -14.82 17.10 -27.44
CA ARG A 534 -15.10 18.46 -27.93
C ARG A 534 -13.90 19.14 -28.57
N THR A 535 -12.68 18.89 -28.02
CA THR A 535 -11.44 19.47 -28.57
C THR A 535 -10.94 18.77 -29.81
N THR A 536 -11.34 17.53 -30.06
CA THR A 536 -10.94 16.73 -31.23
C THR A 536 -11.93 16.82 -32.37
N SER A 537 -13.14 17.38 -32.18
CA SER A 537 -14.09 17.66 -33.29
C SER A 537 -13.58 18.87 -34.08
N PRO A 538 -13.36 18.76 -35.42
CA PRO A 538 -13.03 19.92 -36.22
C PRO A 538 -14.15 20.96 -36.09
N GLN A 539 -13.82 22.21 -35.83
CA GLN A 539 -14.76 23.30 -36.03
C GLN A 539 -15.12 23.30 -37.52
N GLN A 540 -16.36 22.93 -37.85
CA GLN A 540 -16.93 23.08 -39.16
C GLN A 540 -17.16 24.55 -39.47
#